data_965a356445ff4de57a9b98e4ee35b4bb
#
_entry.id   965a356445ff4de57a9b98e4ee35b4bb
#
_cell.length_a   1.000
_cell.length_b   1.000
_cell.length_c   1.000
_cell.angle_alpha   90.00
_cell.angle_beta   90.00
_cell.angle_gamma   90.00
#
_symmetry.space_group_name_H-M   'P 1'
#
loop_
_entity.id
_entity.type
_entity.pdbx_description
1 polymer ?
#
loop_
_entity_poly.entity_id
_entity_poly.type
_entity_poly.pdbx_seq_one_letter_code
_entity_poly.pdbx_strand_id
1 'polypeptide(L)' 'MIDESLARLRAHGQNLNRYRRLLQGDLSDLERDYVRSRISEEEASLAHLIANCGLVYSVNI' A
#
# COMPACT_ATOMS: atom_id res chain seq x y z
N MET A 1 14.37 17.50 7.16
CA MET A 1 14.65 16.61 6.02
C MET A 1 13.75 15.42 6.03
N ILE A 2 13.17 15.09 4.90
CA ILE A 2 12.22 13.98 4.82
C ILE A 2 12.98 12.68 4.65
N ASP A 3 12.64 11.73 5.50
CA ASP A 3 13.17 10.38 5.38
C ASP A 3 12.60 9.72 4.12
N GLU A 4 13.46 9.11 3.34
CA GLU A 4 13.07 8.43 2.11
C GLU A 4 12.05 7.32 2.39
N SER A 5 12.23 6.60 3.48
CA SER A 5 11.29 5.54 3.86
C SER A 5 9.91 6.10 4.14
N LEU A 6 9.84 7.26 4.78
CA LEU A 6 8.56 7.89 5.06
C LEU A 6 7.87 8.33 3.79
N ALA A 7 8.64 8.86 2.84
CA ALA A 7 8.09 9.26 1.55
C ALA A 7 7.51 8.06 0.80
N ARG A 8 8.18 6.92 0.86
CA ARG A 8 7.68 5.70 0.23
C ARG A 8 6.42 5.18 0.91
N LEU A 9 6.36 5.26 2.22
CA LEU A 9 5.16 4.88 2.96
C LEU A 9 3.96 5.70 2.50
N ARG A 10 4.15 7.00 2.36
CA ARG A 10 3.07 7.87 1.88
C ARG A 10 2.64 7.51 0.47
N ALA A 11 3.60 7.24 -0.40
CA ALA A 11 3.29 6.88 -1.79
C ALA A 11 2.47 5.61 -1.86
N HIS A 12 2.86 4.59 -1.09
CA HIS A 12 2.10 3.34 -1.06
C HIS A 12 0.71 3.54 -0.49
N GLY A 13 0.58 4.35 0.55
CA GLY A 13 -0.72 4.66 1.13
C GLY A 13 -1.64 5.35 0.15
N GLN A 14 -1.10 6.31 -0.61
CA GLN A 14 -1.88 7.02 -1.62
C GLN A 14 -2.30 6.08 -2.75
N ASN A 15 -1.42 5.19 -3.16
CA ASN A 15 -1.75 4.20 -4.19
C ASN A 15 -2.86 3.27 -3.71
N LEU A 16 -2.78 2.82 -2.47
CA LEU A 16 -3.82 1.96 -1.90
C LEU A 16 -5.17 2.66 -1.88
N ASN A 17 -5.20 3.92 -1.49
CA ASN A 17 -6.44 4.70 -1.48
C ASN A 17 -7.02 4.81 -2.88
N ARG A 18 -6.18 5.07 -3.86
CA ARG A 18 -6.61 5.17 -5.25
C ARG A 18 -7.20 3.85 -5.73
N TYR A 19 -6.52 2.75 -5.47
CA TYR A 19 -6.98 1.44 -5.91
C TYR A 19 -8.30 1.06 -5.25
N ARG A 20 -8.46 1.37 -3.97
CA ARG A 20 -9.70 1.08 -3.27
C ARG A 20 -10.86 1.88 -3.85
N ARG A 21 -10.61 3.12 -4.25
CA ARG A 21 -11.64 3.91 -4.92
C ARG A 21 -12.02 3.31 -6.25
N LEU A 22 -11.04 2.83 -7.00
CA LEU A 22 -11.32 2.19 -8.28
C LEU A 22 -12.20 0.97 -8.10
N LEU A 23 -12.00 0.21 -7.04
CA LEU A 23 -12.84 -0.97 -6.77
C LEU A 23 -14.29 -0.61 -6.48
N GLN A 24 -14.56 0.60 -6.04
CA GLN A 24 -15.93 1.05 -5.80
C GLN A 24 -16.65 1.45 -7.08
N GLY A 25 -15.89 1.60 -8.18
CA GLY A 25 -16.47 2.00 -9.44
C GLY A 25 -16.90 0.81 -10.29
N ASP A 26 -17.27 1.13 -11.51
CA ASP A 26 -17.77 0.15 -12.47
C ASP A 26 -16.60 -0.49 -13.21
N LEU A 27 -16.08 -1.56 -12.67
CA LEU A 27 -14.97 -2.26 -13.28
C LEU A 27 -15.41 -3.61 -13.82
N SER A 28 -14.81 -4.03 -14.93
CA SER A 28 -14.97 -5.40 -15.40
C SER A 28 -14.27 -6.35 -14.42
N ASP A 29 -14.58 -7.64 -14.52
CA ASP A 29 -13.95 -8.62 -13.65
C ASP A 29 -12.44 -8.64 -13.81
N LEU A 30 -11.97 -8.51 -15.04
CA LEU A 30 -10.54 -8.50 -15.32
C LEU A 30 -9.88 -7.27 -14.70
N GLU A 31 -10.51 -6.12 -14.83
CA GLU A 31 -9.99 -4.89 -14.24
C GLU A 31 -9.97 -4.97 -12.72
N ARG A 32 -11.02 -5.55 -12.14
CA ARG A 32 -11.13 -5.72 -10.70
C ARG A 32 -10.02 -6.62 -10.19
N ASP A 33 -9.75 -7.72 -10.89
CA ASP A 33 -8.67 -8.62 -10.52
C ASP A 33 -7.31 -7.94 -10.59
N TYR A 34 -7.11 -7.12 -11.61
CA TYR A 34 -5.87 -6.37 -11.75
C TYR A 34 -5.67 -5.42 -10.57
N VAL A 35 -6.73 -4.67 -10.23
CA VAL A 35 -6.64 -3.71 -9.13
C VAL A 35 -6.38 -4.42 -7.80
N ARG A 36 -7.05 -5.54 -7.56
CA ARG A 36 -6.82 -6.33 -6.34
C ARG A 36 -5.39 -6.82 -6.26
N SER A 37 -4.84 -7.23 -7.38
CA SER A 37 -3.46 -7.68 -7.45
C SER A 37 -2.51 -6.54 -7.08
N ARG A 38 -2.77 -5.34 -7.60
CA ARG A 38 -1.96 -4.18 -7.27
C ARG A 38 -2.06 -3.81 -5.80
N ILE A 39 -3.25 -3.90 -5.22
CA ILE A 39 -3.43 -3.63 -3.80
C ILE A 39 -2.57 -4.60 -2.97
N SER A 40 -2.60 -5.87 -3.33
CA SER A 40 -1.82 -6.88 -2.63
C SER A 40 -0.33 -6.56 -2.70
N GLU A 41 0.15 -6.16 -3.87
CA GLU A 41 1.56 -5.80 -4.05
C GLU A 41 1.94 -4.58 -3.22
N GLU A 42 1.07 -3.57 -3.19
CA GLU A 42 1.35 -2.36 -2.42
C GLU A 42 1.36 -2.65 -0.93
N GLU A 43 0.44 -3.49 -0.48
CA GLU A 43 0.40 -3.87 0.93
C GLU A 43 1.64 -4.64 1.34
N ALA A 44 2.11 -5.52 0.48
CA ALA A 44 3.34 -6.28 0.75
C ALA A 44 4.54 -5.34 0.81
N SER A 45 4.62 -4.39 -0.11
CA SER A 45 5.70 -3.41 -0.12
C SER A 45 5.67 -2.54 1.13
N LEU A 46 4.48 -2.14 1.53
CA LEU A 46 4.30 -1.32 2.72
C LEU A 46 4.75 -2.07 3.97
N ALA A 47 4.33 -3.31 4.10
CA ALA A 47 4.72 -4.14 5.23
C ALA A 47 6.23 -4.32 5.28
N HIS A 48 6.85 -4.51 4.12
CA HIS A 48 8.29 -4.66 4.02
C HIS A 48 9.02 -3.39 4.46
N LEU A 49 8.53 -2.24 4.03
CA LEU A 49 9.10 -0.96 4.43
C LEU A 49 9.01 -0.74 5.93
N ILE A 50 7.86 -1.04 6.49
CA ILE A 50 7.65 -0.88 7.93
C ILE A 50 8.62 -1.77 8.71
N ALA A 51 8.77 -3.02 8.28
CA ALA A 51 9.69 -3.94 8.93
C ALA A 51 11.13 -3.45 8.86
N ASN A 52 11.53 -2.94 7.69
CA ASN A 52 12.90 -2.47 7.50
C ASN A 52 13.19 -1.18 8.23
N CYS A 53 12.19 -0.37 8.46
CA CYS A 53 12.36 0.88 9.19
C CYS A 53 12.32 0.70 10.69
N GLY A 54 11.98 -0.48 11.15
CA GLY A 54 11.86 -0.74 12.58
C GLY A 54 10.63 -0.14 13.22
N LEU A 55 9.70 0.36 12.43
CA LEU A 55 8.49 0.96 12.97
C LEU A 55 7.57 -0.05 13.60
N VAL A 56 7.70 -1.29 13.19
CA VAL A 56 6.78 -2.33 13.60
C VAL A 56 6.99 -2.73 15.06
N TYR A 57 8.18 -2.57 15.59
CA TYR A 57 8.42 -3.05 16.94
C TYR A 57 7.66 -2.26 18.00
N SER A 58 7.27 -1.06 17.68
CA SER A 58 6.52 -0.25 18.64
C SER A 58 5.10 -0.79 18.83
N VAL A 59 4.68 -1.67 17.96
CA VAL A 59 3.34 -2.25 18.01
C VAL A 59 3.31 -3.53 18.84
N ASN A 60 4.44 -4.13 19.05
CA ASN A 60 4.54 -5.44 19.68
C ASN A 60 4.48 -5.42 21.19
N ILE A 61 4.33 -4.31 21.75
CA ILE A 61 4.41 -4.20 23.20
C ILE A 61 3.11 -4.51 23.89
#